data_53a0aa9cbb407833b09a64d63efe9590
#
_entry.id   53a0aa9cbb407833b09a64d63efe9590
#
_cell.length_a   1.000
_cell.length_b   1.000
_cell.length_c   1.000
_cell.angle_alpha   90.00
_cell.angle_beta   90.00
_cell.angle_gamma   90.00
#
_symmetry.space_group_name_H-M   'P 1'
#
loop_
_entity.id
_entity.type
_entity.pdbx_description
1 polymer ?
#
loop_
_entity_poly.entity_id
_entity_poly.type
_entity_poly.pdbx_seq_one_letter_code
_entity_poly.pdbx_strand_id
1 'polypeptide(L)'
;FLGALQSIGSWPSFLSYAVMGGIVVWIGLYTENVFLLVAAMLIAPFAGPAMTLAIATARGDAHLVGRSLLRYVAALTASIVTAYLLSVIFDQRIATELMVETSMRSTVSLLLPLAAGIAGALNLVQSERSSLVSGAATGMLVAAALAPPAGLVGMGLALGEMDIVVSSLWALGIQI
;
A
#
# COMPACT_ATOMS: atom_id res chain seq x y z
N PHE A 1 -8.31 14.34 15.72
CA PHE A 1 -6.98 14.88 15.44
C PHE A 1 -5.90 14.15 16.23
N LEU A 2 -6.07 13.99 17.55
CA LEU A 2 -5.17 13.24 18.43
C LEU A 2 -5.09 11.76 18.06
N GLY A 3 -6.18 11.14 17.64
CA GLY A 3 -6.20 9.73 17.21
C GLY A 3 -5.36 9.45 15.97
N ALA A 4 -5.34 10.36 15.00
CA ALA A 4 -4.49 10.24 13.81
C ALA A 4 -3.01 10.41 14.15
N LEU A 5 -2.68 11.24 15.14
CA LEU A 5 -1.31 11.42 15.66
C LEU A 5 -0.85 10.25 16.54
N GLN A 6 -1.77 9.61 17.27
CA GLN A 6 -1.47 8.42 18.08
C GLN A 6 -1.34 7.14 17.25
N SER A 7 -1.96 7.05 16.07
CA SER A 7 -1.77 5.92 15.13
C SER A 7 -0.38 5.90 14.49
N ILE A 8 0.39 6.97 14.62
CA ILE A 8 1.79 7.04 14.20
C ILE A 8 2.65 6.38 15.28
N GLY A 9 2.59 5.06 15.39
CA GLY A 9 3.47 4.27 16.25
C GLY A 9 4.95 4.60 16.01
N SER A 10 5.80 4.10 16.90
CA SER A 10 7.25 4.21 16.76
C SER A 10 7.71 3.74 15.36
N TRP A 11 8.77 4.35 14.83
CA TRP A 11 9.33 3.95 13.53
C TRP A 11 9.56 2.43 13.39
N PRO A 12 10.11 1.72 14.42
CA PRO A 12 10.28 0.28 14.33
C PRO A 12 8.96 -0.48 14.16
N SER A 13 7.95 -0.11 14.92
CA SER A 13 6.61 -0.74 14.82
C SER A 13 6.01 -0.54 13.44
N PHE A 14 6.08 0.68 12.90
CA PHE A 14 5.58 1.02 11.57
C PHE A 14 6.25 0.21 10.47
N LEU A 15 7.60 0.12 10.51
CA LEU A 15 8.36 -0.68 9.54
C LEU A 15 8.10 -2.18 9.69
N SER A 16 7.90 -2.69 10.92
CA SER A 16 7.55 -4.09 11.14
C SER A 16 6.23 -4.46 10.47
N TYR A 17 5.21 -3.59 10.56
CA TYR A 17 3.95 -3.80 9.85
C TYR A 17 4.10 -3.74 8.33
N ALA A 18 4.96 -2.85 7.80
CA ALA A 18 5.25 -2.79 6.37
C ALA A 18 5.94 -4.07 5.86
N VAL A 19 6.90 -4.59 6.62
CA VAL A 19 7.56 -5.87 6.33
C VAL A 19 6.57 -7.03 6.39
N MET A 20 5.74 -7.11 7.44
CA MET A 20 4.72 -8.16 7.56
C MET A 20 3.71 -8.08 6.41
N GLY A 21 3.26 -6.88 6.04
CA GLY A 21 2.42 -6.67 4.87
C GLY A 21 3.09 -7.18 3.59
N GLY A 22 4.37 -6.86 3.38
CA GLY A 22 5.18 -7.35 2.26
C GLY A 22 5.30 -8.88 2.21
N ILE A 23 5.50 -9.53 3.37
CA ILE A 23 5.53 -11.00 3.48
C ILE A 23 4.19 -11.59 3.02
N VAL A 24 3.08 -11.07 3.53
CA VAL A 24 1.74 -11.63 3.23
C VAL A 24 1.36 -11.34 1.77
N VAL A 25 1.75 -10.18 1.20
CA VAL A 25 1.58 -9.91 -0.24
C VAL A 25 2.36 -10.93 -1.07
N TRP A 26 3.63 -11.17 -0.73
CA TRP A 26 4.45 -12.14 -1.45
C TRP A 26 3.83 -13.55 -1.39
N ILE A 27 3.41 -14.02 -0.20
CA ILE A 27 2.75 -15.32 -0.05
C ILE A 27 1.46 -15.37 -0.91
N GLY A 28 0.64 -14.31 -0.87
CA GLY A 28 -0.61 -14.23 -1.63
C GLY A 28 -0.39 -14.33 -3.13
N LEU A 29 0.58 -13.60 -3.67
CA LEU A 29 0.94 -13.62 -5.08
C LEU A 29 1.61 -14.94 -5.48
N TYR A 30 2.49 -15.48 -4.63
CA TYR A 30 3.20 -16.71 -4.89
C TYR A 30 2.27 -17.94 -4.89
N THR A 31 1.31 -17.98 -3.96
CA THR A 31 0.34 -19.09 -3.81
C THR A 31 -0.96 -18.87 -4.58
N GLU A 32 -1.05 -17.78 -5.36
CA GLU A 32 -2.25 -17.40 -6.12
C GLU A 32 -3.51 -17.25 -5.26
N ASN A 33 -3.34 -16.82 -4.01
CA ASN A 33 -4.42 -16.72 -3.04
C ASN A 33 -4.85 -15.27 -2.81
N VAL A 34 -5.95 -14.87 -3.44
CA VAL A 34 -6.52 -13.51 -3.33
C VAL A 34 -6.92 -13.16 -1.90
N PHE A 35 -7.35 -14.12 -1.07
CA PHE A 35 -7.69 -13.84 0.33
C PHE A 35 -6.48 -13.39 1.15
N LEU A 36 -5.29 -13.94 0.85
CA LEU A 36 -4.05 -13.48 1.48
C LEU A 36 -3.66 -12.07 1.03
N LEU A 37 -3.93 -11.70 -0.23
CA LEU A 37 -3.75 -10.32 -0.67
C LEU A 37 -4.65 -9.36 0.10
N VAL A 38 -5.92 -9.73 0.32
CA VAL A 38 -6.84 -8.93 1.14
C VAL A 38 -6.34 -8.83 2.59
N ALA A 39 -5.83 -9.91 3.17
CA ALA A 39 -5.23 -9.89 4.50
C ALA A 39 -4.00 -8.97 4.56
N ALA A 40 -3.15 -8.98 3.53
CA ALA A 40 -2.01 -8.08 3.42
C ALA A 40 -2.41 -6.61 3.41
N MET A 41 -3.48 -6.28 2.69
CA MET A 41 -4.04 -4.92 2.63
C MET A 41 -4.51 -4.41 4.00
N LEU A 42 -4.96 -5.31 4.87
CA LEU A 42 -5.36 -4.96 6.24
C LEU A 42 -4.17 -4.71 7.16
N ILE A 43 -3.05 -5.38 6.91
CA ILE A 43 -1.83 -5.30 7.73
C ILE A 43 -0.96 -4.12 7.30
N ALA A 44 -0.91 -3.81 6.02
CA ALA A 44 -0.03 -2.81 5.44
C ALA A 44 -0.35 -1.39 5.96
N PRO A 45 0.62 -0.65 6.51
CA PRO A 45 0.37 0.61 7.22
C PRO A 45 0.34 1.83 6.28
N PHE A 46 -0.23 1.70 5.09
CA PHE A 46 -0.23 2.77 4.09
C PHE A 46 -1.27 3.87 4.35
N ALA A 47 -2.36 3.53 5.03
CA ALA A 47 -3.48 4.46 5.26
C ALA A 47 -3.10 5.68 6.09
N GLY A 48 -2.36 5.49 7.18
CA GLY A 48 -1.96 6.57 8.09
C GLY A 48 -1.15 7.66 7.39
N PRO A 49 -0.02 7.34 6.75
CA PRO A 49 0.77 8.30 5.99
C PRO A 49 0.01 8.95 4.83
N ALA A 50 -0.82 8.21 4.09
CA ALA A 50 -1.62 8.74 2.99
C ALA A 50 -2.62 9.79 3.48
N MET A 51 -3.39 9.50 4.53
CA MET A 51 -4.34 10.44 5.11
C MET A 51 -3.64 11.68 5.70
N THR A 52 -2.50 11.48 6.39
CA THR A 52 -1.73 12.60 6.94
C THR A 52 -1.17 13.47 5.82
N LEU A 53 -0.72 12.87 4.72
CA LEU A 53 -0.23 13.58 3.54
C LEU A 53 -1.34 14.46 2.94
N ALA A 54 -2.54 13.91 2.75
CA ALA A 54 -3.69 14.63 2.21
C ALA A 54 -4.07 15.84 3.10
N ILE A 55 -4.13 15.65 4.43
CA ILE A 55 -4.45 16.72 5.38
C ILE A 55 -3.35 17.79 5.38
N ALA A 56 -2.08 17.39 5.36
CA ALA A 56 -0.94 18.29 5.36
C ALA A 56 -0.91 19.15 4.10
N THR A 57 -1.19 18.55 2.94
CA THR A 57 -1.30 19.25 1.65
C THR A 57 -2.45 20.26 1.67
N ALA A 58 -3.62 19.87 2.16
CA ALA A 58 -4.79 20.75 2.27
C ALA A 58 -4.53 21.96 3.21
N ARG A 59 -3.63 21.79 4.20
CA ARG A 59 -3.24 22.88 5.13
C ARG A 59 -2.04 23.70 4.68
N GLY A 60 -1.37 23.29 3.62
CA GLY A 60 -0.13 23.94 3.16
C GLY A 60 1.06 23.74 4.10
N ASP A 61 1.05 22.73 4.96
CA ASP A 61 2.13 22.43 5.90
C ASP A 61 3.21 21.56 5.25
N ALA A 62 4.20 22.22 4.63
CA ALA A 62 5.29 21.54 3.92
C ALA A 62 6.12 20.60 4.81
N HIS A 63 6.26 20.90 6.11
CA HIS A 63 7.01 20.04 7.04
C HIS A 63 6.26 18.71 7.29
N LEU A 64 4.94 18.76 7.52
CA LEU A 64 4.12 17.57 7.67
C LEU A 64 4.02 16.78 6.37
N VAL A 65 3.95 17.45 5.22
CA VAL A 65 4.00 16.80 3.89
C VAL A 65 5.28 15.98 3.74
N GLY A 66 6.44 16.59 3.97
CA GLY A 66 7.73 15.91 3.85
C GLY A 66 7.86 14.70 4.79
N ARG A 67 7.40 14.83 6.04
CA ARG A 67 7.45 13.74 7.02
C ARG A 67 6.51 12.58 6.67
N SER A 68 5.33 12.88 6.17
CA SER A 68 4.34 11.88 5.76
C SER A 68 4.80 11.15 4.50
N LEU A 69 5.33 11.89 3.53
CA LEU A 69 5.89 11.34 2.30
C LEU A 69 7.08 10.41 2.61
N LEU A 70 7.98 10.81 3.50
CA LEU A 70 9.11 9.97 3.92
C LEU A 70 8.63 8.63 4.52
N ARG A 71 7.63 8.66 5.40
CA ARG A 71 7.05 7.44 5.98
C ARG A 71 6.38 6.57 4.91
N TYR A 72 5.68 7.20 4.00
CA TYR A 72 5.00 6.50 2.91
C TYR A 72 6.01 5.78 2.01
N VAL A 73 7.04 6.48 1.55
CA VAL A 73 8.12 5.91 0.76
C VAL A 73 8.87 4.81 1.53
N ALA A 74 9.13 5.00 2.82
CA ALA A 74 9.79 4.00 3.65
C ALA A 74 8.96 2.69 3.76
N ALA A 75 7.62 2.80 3.92
CA ALA A 75 6.75 1.63 3.96
C ALA A 75 6.71 0.89 2.62
N LEU A 76 6.59 1.63 1.51
CA LEU A 76 6.64 1.05 0.15
C LEU A 76 7.97 0.34 -0.09
N THR A 77 9.09 1.00 0.21
CA THR A 77 10.42 0.42 0.05
C THR A 77 10.60 -0.84 0.90
N ALA A 78 10.13 -0.83 2.15
CA ALA A 78 10.19 -2.00 3.03
C ALA A 78 9.39 -3.18 2.44
N SER A 79 8.18 -2.93 1.92
CA SER A 79 7.36 -3.97 1.28
C SER A 79 8.00 -4.50 0.00
N ILE A 80 8.53 -3.63 -0.86
CA ILE A 80 9.23 -4.00 -2.10
C ILE A 80 10.45 -4.86 -1.80
N VAL A 81 11.31 -4.40 -0.88
CA VAL A 81 12.54 -5.12 -0.49
C VAL A 81 12.19 -6.49 0.11
N THR A 82 11.15 -6.56 0.95
CA THR A 82 10.72 -7.82 1.54
C THR A 82 10.26 -8.81 0.48
N ALA A 83 9.42 -8.38 -0.46
CA ALA A 83 8.95 -9.23 -1.55
C ALA A 83 10.10 -9.67 -2.46
N TYR A 84 11.05 -8.78 -2.76
CA TYR A 84 12.26 -9.10 -3.52
C TYR A 84 13.10 -10.18 -2.82
N LEU A 85 13.42 -9.98 -1.53
CA LEU A 85 14.24 -10.91 -0.76
C LEU A 85 13.59 -12.29 -0.65
N LEU A 86 12.28 -12.35 -0.43
CA LEU A 86 11.56 -13.63 -0.37
C LEU A 86 11.60 -14.35 -1.71
N SER A 87 11.40 -13.64 -2.83
CA SER A 87 11.50 -14.24 -4.17
C SER A 87 12.88 -14.81 -4.44
N VAL A 88 13.95 -14.13 -3.99
CA VAL A 88 15.32 -14.63 -4.11
C VAL A 88 15.57 -15.82 -3.18
N ILE A 89 15.14 -15.75 -1.92
CA ILE A 89 15.35 -16.83 -0.92
C ILE A 89 14.65 -18.12 -1.33
N PHE A 90 13.44 -18.01 -1.87
CA PHE A 90 12.65 -19.17 -2.30
C PHE A 90 12.89 -19.57 -3.77
N ASP A 91 13.93 -19.00 -4.41
CA ASP A 91 14.32 -19.31 -5.80
C ASP A 91 13.12 -19.28 -6.77
N GLN A 92 12.28 -18.27 -6.63
CA GLN A 92 11.13 -18.07 -7.51
C GLN A 92 11.63 -17.76 -8.92
N ARG A 93 11.24 -18.57 -9.91
CA ARG A 93 11.74 -18.47 -11.29
C ARG A 93 10.68 -18.10 -12.30
N ILE A 94 9.41 -18.15 -11.92
CA ILE A 94 8.28 -17.95 -12.85
C ILE A 94 7.30 -16.98 -12.21
N ALA A 95 6.81 -16.04 -13.01
CA ALA A 95 5.70 -15.19 -12.62
C ALA A 95 4.42 -16.04 -12.55
N THR A 96 3.66 -15.93 -11.46
CA THR A 96 2.38 -16.60 -11.31
C THR A 96 1.30 -15.92 -12.16
N GLU A 97 0.23 -16.64 -12.47
CA GLU A 97 -0.89 -16.10 -13.24
C GLU A 97 -1.49 -14.87 -12.53
N LEU A 98 -1.64 -14.93 -11.21
CA LEU A 98 -2.14 -13.83 -10.40
C LEU A 98 -1.21 -12.60 -10.44
N MET A 99 0.11 -12.77 -10.53
CA MET A 99 1.05 -11.66 -10.70
C MET A 99 0.83 -10.95 -12.04
N VAL A 100 0.69 -11.71 -13.11
CA VAL A 100 0.46 -11.19 -14.47
C VAL A 100 -0.89 -10.47 -14.52
N GLU A 101 -1.95 -11.10 -14.05
CA GLU A 101 -3.31 -10.53 -14.02
C GLU A 101 -3.35 -9.23 -13.19
N THR A 102 -2.75 -9.23 -11.99
CA THR A 102 -2.72 -8.05 -11.12
C THR A 102 -1.85 -6.93 -11.69
N SER A 103 -0.85 -7.25 -12.50
CA SER A 103 -0.02 -6.26 -13.20
C SER A 103 -0.70 -5.65 -14.42
N MET A 104 -1.65 -6.37 -15.03
CA MET A 104 -2.42 -5.89 -16.18
C MET A 104 -3.38 -4.79 -15.74
N ARG A 105 -3.26 -3.62 -16.38
CA ARG A 105 -4.07 -2.47 -16.03
C ARG A 105 -5.39 -2.47 -16.74
N SER A 106 -6.45 -2.40 -15.97
CA SER A 106 -7.73 -1.95 -16.45
C SER A 106 -7.90 -0.45 -16.16
N THR A 107 -8.48 0.31 -17.07
CA THR A 107 -8.89 1.70 -16.82
C THR A 107 -9.83 1.79 -15.61
N VAL A 108 -10.55 0.71 -15.31
CA VAL A 108 -11.41 0.58 -14.13
C VAL A 108 -10.61 0.59 -12.82
N SER A 109 -9.37 0.12 -12.81
CA SER A 109 -8.53 0.13 -11.60
C SER A 109 -8.17 1.55 -11.13
N LEU A 110 -8.27 2.56 -12.01
CA LEU A 110 -8.11 3.96 -11.64
C LEU A 110 -9.26 4.50 -10.78
N LEU A 111 -10.42 3.84 -10.80
CA LEU A 111 -11.54 4.20 -9.93
C LEU A 111 -11.28 3.87 -8.46
N LEU A 112 -10.39 2.92 -8.16
CA LEU A 112 -10.10 2.50 -6.79
C LEU A 112 -9.44 3.62 -5.96
N PRO A 113 -8.34 4.27 -6.40
CA PRO A 113 -7.75 5.38 -5.67
C PRO A 113 -8.70 6.60 -5.60
N LEU A 114 -9.50 6.84 -6.63
CA LEU A 114 -10.50 7.89 -6.62
C LEU A 114 -11.59 7.63 -5.56
N ALA A 115 -12.10 6.40 -5.48
CA ALA A 115 -13.07 6.00 -4.46
C ALA A 115 -12.45 6.08 -3.05
N ALA A 116 -11.18 5.67 -2.89
CA ALA A 116 -10.46 5.78 -1.63
C ALA A 116 -10.28 7.25 -1.19
N GLY A 117 -9.97 8.15 -2.13
CA GLY A 117 -9.86 9.58 -1.86
C GLY A 117 -11.18 10.20 -1.43
N ILE A 118 -12.27 9.89 -2.13
CA ILE A 118 -13.62 10.37 -1.77
C ILE A 118 -14.04 9.82 -0.40
N ALA A 119 -13.85 8.52 -0.14
CA ALA A 119 -14.17 7.92 1.15
C ALA A 119 -13.33 8.54 2.29
N GLY A 120 -12.06 8.86 2.03
CA GLY A 120 -11.18 9.56 2.96
C GLY A 120 -11.67 10.97 3.29
N ALA A 121 -12.06 11.72 2.27
CA ALA A 121 -12.62 13.07 2.44
C ALA A 121 -13.92 13.04 3.24
N LEU A 122 -14.84 12.13 2.93
CA LEU A 122 -16.09 11.95 3.67
C LEU A 122 -15.83 11.58 5.13
N ASN A 123 -14.84 10.73 5.41
CA ASN A 123 -14.47 10.36 6.78
C ASN A 123 -13.98 11.54 7.61
N LEU A 124 -13.25 12.47 6.99
CA LEU A 124 -12.77 13.67 7.65
C LEU A 124 -13.90 14.66 8.04
N VAL A 125 -15.02 14.61 7.31
CA VAL A 125 -16.19 15.49 7.55
C VAL A 125 -17.17 14.89 8.57
N GLN A 126 -17.14 13.57 8.78
CA GLN A 126 -18.06 12.89 9.67
C GLN A 126 -17.67 13.02 11.16
N SER A 127 -18.69 13.10 12.02
CA SER A 127 -18.54 13.19 13.48
C SER A 127 -17.88 11.95 14.10
N GLU A 128 -17.13 12.13 15.17
CA GLU A 128 -16.21 11.16 15.82
C GLU A 128 -16.80 9.76 16.13
N ARG A 129 -18.11 9.59 16.26
CA ARG A 129 -18.73 8.29 16.62
C ARG A 129 -18.78 7.27 15.50
N SER A 130 -18.78 7.71 14.23
CA SER A 130 -18.76 6.80 13.06
C SER A 130 -17.36 6.67 12.44
N SER A 131 -16.37 7.42 12.94
CA SER A 131 -15.05 7.57 12.33
C SER A 131 -14.18 6.31 12.39
N LEU A 132 -14.37 5.42 13.37
CA LEU A 132 -13.53 4.23 13.50
C LEU A 132 -13.77 3.22 12.38
N VAL A 133 -15.04 2.93 12.06
CA VAL A 133 -15.40 1.97 11.01
C VAL A 133 -15.11 2.55 9.63
N SER A 134 -15.46 3.80 9.40
CA SER A 134 -15.18 4.47 8.11
C SER A 134 -13.69 4.72 7.89
N GLY A 135 -12.92 4.99 8.96
CA GLY A 135 -11.46 5.11 8.92
C GLY A 135 -10.77 3.80 8.56
N ALA A 136 -11.23 2.69 9.12
CA ALA A 136 -10.74 1.36 8.77
C ALA A 136 -11.05 1.00 7.31
N ALA A 137 -12.27 1.28 6.84
CA ALA A 137 -12.67 1.02 5.46
C ALA A 137 -11.85 1.87 4.46
N THR A 138 -11.64 3.16 4.75
CA THR A 138 -10.80 4.03 3.93
C THR A 138 -9.35 3.55 3.91
N GLY A 139 -8.83 3.15 5.08
CA GLY A 139 -7.49 2.58 5.19
C GLY A 139 -7.31 1.32 4.35
N MET A 140 -8.31 0.45 4.36
CA MET A 140 -8.32 -0.76 3.53
C MET A 140 -8.32 -0.44 2.04
N LEU A 141 -9.09 0.55 1.58
CA LEU A 141 -9.11 0.97 0.18
C LEU A 141 -7.76 1.53 -0.28
N VAL A 142 -7.11 2.37 0.53
CA VAL A 142 -5.78 2.89 0.24
C VAL A 142 -4.76 1.75 0.17
N ALA A 143 -4.78 0.83 1.13
CA ALA A 143 -3.86 -0.30 1.14
C ALA A 143 -4.13 -1.28 -0.01
N ALA A 144 -5.40 -1.47 -0.40
CA ALA A 144 -5.78 -2.28 -1.56
C ALA A 144 -5.20 -1.74 -2.86
N ALA A 145 -5.10 -0.43 -2.98
CA ALA A 145 -4.49 0.20 -4.13
C ALA A 145 -2.96 0.00 -4.18
N LEU A 146 -2.28 -0.02 -3.03
CA LEU A 146 -0.82 0.11 -2.95
C LEU A 146 -0.05 -1.17 -2.63
N ALA A 147 -0.63 -2.07 -1.81
CA ALA A 147 0.08 -3.25 -1.35
C ALA A 147 0.41 -4.25 -2.48
N PRO A 148 -0.52 -4.64 -3.36
CA PRO A 148 -0.20 -5.55 -4.46
C PRO A 148 0.83 -4.99 -5.44
N PRO A 149 0.73 -3.75 -5.94
CA PRO A 149 1.76 -3.19 -6.83
C PRO A 149 3.13 -3.10 -6.17
N ALA A 150 3.22 -2.79 -4.87
CA ALA A 150 4.50 -2.78 -4.17
C ALA A 150 5.15 -4.18 -4.13
N GLY A 151 4.36 -5.22 -3.83
CA GLY A 151 4.83 -6.60 -3.90
C GLY A 151 5.28 -7.02 -5.31
N LEU A 152 4.49 -6.67 -6.33
CA LEU A 152 4.80 -6.97 -7.73
C LEU A 152 6.10 -6.30 -8.21
N VAL A 153 6.41 -5.08 -7.76
CA VAL A 153 7.71 -4.44 -8.07
C VAL A 153 8.85 -5.28 -7.50
N GLY A 154 8.75 -5.72 -6.24
CA GLY A 154 9.79 -6.54 -5.61
C GLY A 154 9.96 -7.90 -6.30
N MET A 155 8.87 -8.60 -6.52
CA MET A 155 8.88 -9.93 -7.19
C MET A 155 9.33 -9.82 -8.65
N GLY A 156 8.82 -8.85 -9.41
CA GLY A 156 9.21 -8.61 -10.80
C GLY A 156 10.71 -8.30 -10.95
N LEU A 157 11.29 -7.52 -10.03
CA LEU A 157 12.73 -7.27 -10.00
C LEU A 157 13.53 -8.55 -9.75
N ALA A 158 13.07 -9.43 -8.86
CA ALA A 158 13.74 -10.70 -8.57
C ALA A 158 13.68 -11.67 -9.75
N LEU A 159 12.57 -11.66 -10.50
CA LEU A 159 12.36 -12.50 -11.69
C LEU A 159 13.00 -11.93 -12.96
N GLY A 160 13.37 -10.64 -12.98
CA GLY A 160 13.81 -9.94 -14.18
C GLY A 160 12.68 -9.55 -15.14
N GLU A 161 11.41 -9.65 -14.70
CA GLU A 161 10.20 -9.35 -15.47
C GLU A 161 9.93 -7.82 -15.47
N MET A 162 10.63 -7.10 -16.34
CA MET A 162 10.56 -5.63 -16.38
C MET A 162 9.18 -5.08 -16.74
N ASP A 163 8.38 -5.81 -17.49
CA ASP A 163 7.01 -5.41 -17.83
C ASP A 163 6.12 -5.34 -16.58
N ILE A 164 6.25 -6.32 -15.67
CA ILE A 164 5.58 -6.32 -14.38
C ILE A 164 6.06 -5.16 -13.51
N VAL A 165 7.38 -4.94 -13.47
CA VAL A 165 7.99 -3.84 -12.69
C VAL A 165 7.49 -2.48 -13.16
N VAL A 166 7.61 -2.19 -14.46
CA VAL A 166 7.20 -0.89 -15.03
C VAL A 166 5.70 -0.69 -14.86
N SER A 167 4.90 -1.72 -15.11
CA SER A 167 3.47 -1.69 -14.89
C SER A 167 3.11 -1.34 -13.46
N SER A 168 3.73 -1.99 -12.50
CA SER A 168 3.44 -1.80 -11.07
C SER A 168 3.96 -0.46 -10.55
N LEU A 169 5.13 0.01 -11.00
CA LEU A 169 5.64 1.35 -10.67
C LEU A 169 4.73 2.46 -11.18
N TRP A 170 4.21 2.30 -12.39
CA TRP A 170 3.22 3.22 -12.94
C TRP A 170 1.94 3.21 -12.08
N ALA A 171 1.45 2.03 -11.65
CA ALA A 171 0.31 1.94 -10.77
C ALA A 171 0.55 2.70 -9.47
N LEU A 172 1.70 2.50 -8.83
CA LEU A 172 2.10 3.24 -7.63
C LEU A 172 2.14 4.75 -7.89
N GLY A 173 2.72 5.18 -9.02
CA GLY A 173 2.83 6.60 -9.36
C GLY A 173 1.48 7.32 -9.56
N ILE A 174 0.46 6.62 -10.07
CA ILE A 174 -0.88 7.21 -10.24
C ILE A 174 -1.66 7.23 -8.92
N GLN A 175 -1.33 6.34 -7.99
CA GLN A 175 -2.04 6.18 -6.73
C GLN A 175 -1.49 7.04 -5.59
N ILE A 176 -0.36 7.70 -5.80
CA ILE A 176 0.27 8.68 -4.89
C ILE A 176 -0.14 10.10 -5.26
#